data_9d6bcb07f1350d1413fe9d380e62c13f
#
_entry.id   9d6bcb07f1350d1413fe9d380e62c13f
#
_cell.length_a   1.000
_cell.length_b   1.000
_cell.length_c   1.000
_cell.angle_alpha   90.00
_cell.angle_beta   90.00
_cell.angle_gamma   90.00
#
_symmetry.space_group_name_H-M   'P 1'
#
loop_
_entity.id
_entity.type
_entity.pdbx_description
1 polymer ?
#
loop_
_entity_poly.entity_id
_entity_poly.type
_entity_poly.pdbx_seq_one_letter_code
_entity_poly.pdbx_strand_id
1 'polypeptide(L)'
;HIEFAGDSRRDLDYYNNTIIPHIKTFISQINPHIKNIKDSNTLRVVIYSKELFCFFRDYIGFIPGKKAHTVKIPNKIMQSSDENIMATIRGIFDTDGCVFLDRRTKYKAPYPRISLRIVSKPLYEQLKSYLSNYFKLYATFNEKGQIYIIEIYGINQVKRWMSLIGFSNKRHLNKIASVAQSVRVRHW
;
A
#
# COMPACT_ATOMS: atom_id res chain seq x y z
N HIS A 1 20.80 5.91 7.46
CA HIS A 1 20.01 6.21 6.26
C HIS A 1 18.63 5.55 6.31
N ILE A 2 17.72 6.06 5.49
CA ILE A 2 16.40 5.47 5.25
C ILE A 2 16.38 5.01 3.80
N GLU A 3 15.85 3.82 3.55
CA GLU A 3 15.74 3.24 2.21
C GLU A 3 14.28 2.87 1.94
N PHE A 4 13.81 3.30 0.77
CA PHE A 4 12.55 2.87 0.18
C PHE A 4 12.87 2.02 -1.05
N ALA A 5 12.30 0.84 -1.13
CA ALA A 5 12.50 -0.07 -2.26
C ALA A 5 11.18 -0.28 -3.02
N GLY A 6 11.28 -0.42 -4.34
CA GLY A 6 10.14 -0.66 -5.22
C GLY A 6 10.56 -1.32 -6.53
N ASP A 7 9.61 -1.53 -7.42
CA ASP A 7 9.87 -2.04 -8.78
C ASP A 7 10.21 -0.87 -9.72
N SER A 8 11.40 -0.89 -10.34
CA SER A 8 11.89 0.20 -11.19
C SER A 8 11.02 0.45 -12.44
N ARG A 9 10.26 -0.55 -12.90
CA ARG A 9 9.37 -0.44 -14.06
C ARG A 9 7.98 0.05 -13.71
N ARG A 10 7.50 -0.23 -12.48
CA ARG A 10 6.12 0.01 -12.08
C ARG A 10 5.95 1.16 -11.11
N ASP A 11 6.97 1.43 -10.29
CA ASP A 11 6.88 2.38 -9.20
C ASP A 11 7.70 3.65 -9.39
N LEU A 12 8.52 3.75 -10.46
CA LEU A 12 9.36 4.95 -10.71
C LEU A 12 8.55 6.25 -10.73
N ASP A 13 7.41 6.26 -11.44
CA ASP A 13 6.52 7.42 -11.50
C ASP A 13 5.95 7.77 -10.12
N TYR A 14 5.55 6.75 -9.34
CA TYR A 14 5.03 6.93 -7.99
C TYR A 14 6.08 7.52 -7.04
N TYR A 15 7.32 7.04 -7.13
CA TYR A 15 8.42 7.59 -6.33
C TYR A 15 8.74 9.03 -6.68
N ASN A 16 8.84 9.35 -7.98
CA ASN A 16 9.18 10.70 -8.43
C ASN A 16 8.08 11.72 -8.17
N ASN A 17 6.82 11.33 -8.35
CA ASN A 17 5.69 12.27 -8.30
C ASN A 17 4.91 12.26 -6.98
N THR A 18 5.16 11.28 -6.11
CA THR A 18 4.46 11.17 -4.83
C THR A 18 5.43 11.07 -3.65
N ILE A 19 6.25 10.01 -3.58
CA ILE A 19 7.07 9.74 -2.39
C ILE A 19 8.12 10.84 -2.17
N ILE A 20 8.92 11.15 -3.18
CA ILE A 20 9.99 12.16 -3.09
C ILE A 20 9.45 13.56 -2.78
N PRO A 21 8.42 14.06 -3.46
CA PRO A 21 7.80 15.34 -3.10
C PRO A 21 7.30 15.37 -1.65
N HIS A 22 6.62 14.33 -1.17
CA HIS A 22 6.17 14.25 0.21
C HIS A 22 7.33 14.29 1.21
N ILE A 23 8.41 13.56 0.94
CA ILE A 23 9.59 13.60 1.83
C ILE A 23 10.20 15.00 1.86
N LYS A 24 10.26 15.70 0.73
CA LYS A 24 10.78 17.07 0.64
C LYS A 24 9.92 18.11 1.40
N THR A 25 8.65 17.81 1.64
CA THR A 25 7.81 18.70 2.50
C THR A 25 8.24 18.66 3.97
N PHE A 26 8.80 17.55 4.45
CA PHE A 26 9.32 17.43 5.81
C PHE A 26 10.71 18.06 5.98
N ILE A 27 11.57 17.88 4.97
CA ILE A 27 12.93 18.42 5.00
C ILE A 27 13.29 18.88 3.59
N SER A 28 13.18 20.19 3.36
CA SER A 28 13.38 20.82 2.04
C SER A 28 14.77 20.59 1.43
N GLN A 29 15.80 20.40 2.26
CA GLN A 29 17.19 20.25 1.85
C GLN A 29 17.59 18.79 1.55
N ILE A 30 16.67 17.83 1.64
CA ILE A 30 17.00 16.43 1.35
C ILE A 30 17.15 16.22 -0.15
N ASN A 31 18.26 15.59 -0.53
CA ASN A 31 18.50 15.06 -1.87
C ASN A 31 18.42 13.53 -1.83
N PRO A 32 17.27 12.93 -2.20
CA PRO A 32 17.14 11.49 -2.29
C PRO A 32 18.01 10.94 -3.40
N HIS A 33 18.80 9.89 -3.11
CA HIS A 33 19.58 9.19 -4.11
C HIS A 33 18.74 8.06 -4.72
N ILE A 34 18.41 8.19 -6.01
CA ILE A 34 17.68 7.16 -6.75
C ILE A 34 18.70 6.21 -7.38
N LYS A 35 18.61 4.93 -7.06
CA LYS A 35 19.44 3.87 -7.62
C LYS A 35 18.57 2.82 -8.28
N ASN A 36 18.78 2.58 -9.57
CA ASN A 36 18.22 1.44 -10.28
C ASN A 36 19.23 0.31 -10.26
N ILE A 37 18.87 -0.83 -9.69
CA ILE A 37 19.71 -2.03 -9.72
C ILE A 37 19.33 -2.80 -10.98
N LYS A 38 20.22 -2.75 -11.99
CA LYS A 38 19.96 -3.23 -13.36
C LYS A 38 19.48 -4.69 -13.42
N ASP A 39 20.06 -5.57 -12.60
CA ASP A 39 19.80 -7.02 -12.69
C ASP A 39 18.58 -7.51 -11.92
N SER A 40 17.92 -6.66 -11.13
CA SER A 40 16.82 -7.07 -10.25
C SER A 40 15.52 -6.29 -10.46
N ASN A 41 15.45 -5.38 -11.42
CA ASN A 41 14.35 -4.41 -11.58
C ASN A 41 13.99 -3.69 -10.26
N THR A 42 14.97 -3.49 -9.39
CA THR A 42 14.79 -2.87 -8.09
C THR A 42 15.12 -1.38 -8.16
N LEU A 43 14.15 -0.56 -7.79
CA LEU A 43 14.33 0.85 -7.52
C LEU A 43 14.63 1.03 -6.03
N ARG A 44 15.68 1.78 -5.70
CA ARG A 44 15.98 2.20 -4.33
C ARG A 44 16.05 3.71 -4.26
N VAL A 45 15.35 4.29 -3.30
CA VAL A 45 15.47 5.70 -2.93
C VAL A 45 16.10 5.74 -1.55
N VAL A 46 17.32 6.25 -1.47
CA VAL A 46 18.11 6.30 -0.23
C VAL A 46 18.23 7.74 0.23
N ILE A 47 17.94 7.96 1.51
CA ILE A 47 18.01 9.27 2.17
C ILE A 47 19.01 9.19 3.30
N TYR A 48 20.03 10.02 3.24
CA TYR A 48 21.02 10.19 4.30
C TYR A 48 20.64 11.39 5.17
N SER A 49 19.84 11.15 6.20
CA SER A 49 19.52 12.13 7.24
C SER A 49 19.43 11.41 8.58
N LYS A 50 20.23 11.88 9.53
CA LYS A 50 20.20 11.39 10.91
C LYS A 50 18.93 11.85 11.61
N GLU A 51 18.54 13.10 11.39
CA GLU A 51 17.35 13.73 11.98
C GLU A 51 16.09 12.95 11.56
N LEU A 52 15.92 12.70 10.26
CA LEU A 52 14.77 11.96 9.75
C LEU A 52 14.77 10.51 10.25
N PHE A 53 15.93 9.87 10.32
CA PHE A 53 16.05 8.53 10.85
C PHE A 53 15.65 8.47 12.34
N CYS A 54 16.15 9.41 13.15
CA CYS A 54 15.79 9.49 14.56
C CYS A 54 14.29 9.81 14.72
N PHE A 55 13.75 10.71 13.92
CA PHE A 55 12.31 11.02 13.94
C PHE A 55 11.47 9.76 13.69
N PHE A 56 11.75 8.99 12.66
CA PHE A 56 11.00 7.76 12.39
C PHE A 56 11.19 6.70 13.46
N ARG A 57 12.41 6.51 13.97
CA ARG A 57 12.71 5.51 14.99
C ARG A 57 12.14 5.92 16.35
N ASP A 58 12.51 7.10 16.84
CA ASP A 58 12.32 7.49 18.24
C ASP A 58 10.96 8.16 18.47
N TYR A 59 10.51 8.97 17.50
CA TYR A 59 9.24 9.69 17.64
C TYR A 59 8.06 8.91 17.08
N ILE A 60 8.17 8.35 15.88
CA ILE A 60 7.08 7.57 15.28
C ILE A 60 7.05 6.14 15.84
N GLY A 61 8.21 5.52 16.09
CA GLY A 61 8.33 4.17 16.64
C GLY A 61 8.54 3.10 15.56
N PHE A 62 9.12 3.46 14.41
CA PHE A 62 9.52 2.45 13.43
C PHE A 62 10.75 1.67 13.91
N ILE A 63 10.69 0.34 13.82
CA ILE A 63 11.80 -0.54 14.20
C ILE A 63 12.76 -0.65 13.02
N PRO A 64 14.06 -0.28 13.17
CA PRO A 64 15.06 -0.47 12.14
C PRO A 64 15.40 -1.94 11.89
N GLY A 65 15.96 -2.24 10.72
CA GLY A 65 16.49 -3.55 10.37
C GLY A 65 15.47 -4.51 9.74
N LYS A 66 15.78 -5.81 9.78
CA LYS A 66 14.93 -6.87 9.20
C LYS A 66 13.66 -7.02 10.02
N LYS A 67 12.51 -6.72 9.42
CA LYS A 67 11.21 -6.68 10.10
C LYS A 67 10.07 -7.31 9.30
N ALA A 68 10.36 -8.07 8.25
CA ALA A 68 9.32 -8.60 7.36
C ALA A 68 8.19 -9.34 8.11
N HIS A 69 8.53 -10.15 9.12
CA HIS A 69 7.55 -10.92 9.90
C HIS A 69 6.99 -10.20 11.13
N THR A 70 7.62 -9.11 11.56
CA THR A 70 7.30 -8.41 12.82
C THR A 70 6.84 -6.97 12.62
N VAL A 71 6.86 -6.48 11.38
CA VAL A 71 6.43 -5.12 11.07
C VAL A 71 4.97 -4.91 11.49
N LYS A 72 4.70 -3.76 12.07
CA LYS A 72 3.36 -3.29 12.41
C LYS A 72 3.28 -1.78 12.20
N ILE A 73 2.07 -1.26 12.12
CA ILE A 73 1.86 0.19 12.18
C ILE A 73 2.20 0.63 13.60
N PRO A 74 3.08 1.62 13.79
CA PRO A 74 3.44 2.13 15.11
C PRO A 74 2.23 2.56 15.92
N ASN A 75 2.25 2.30 17.22
CA ASN A 75 1.12 2.62 18.10
C ASN A 75 0.75 4.11 18.04
N LYS A 76 1.74 5.00 17.90
CA LYS A 76 1.51 6.43 17.77
C LYS A 76 0.64 6.79 16.55
N ILE A 77 0.78 6.06 15.46
CA ILE A 77 -0.07 6.22 14.27
C ILE A 77 -1.46 5.61 14.55
N MET A 78 -1.51 4.40 15.13
CA MET A 78 -2.79 3.73 15.44
C MET A 78 -3.64 4.47 16.49
N GLN A 79 -3.04 5.34 17.29
CA GLN A 79 -3.71 6.20 18.29
C GLN A 79 -3.95 7.62 17.79
N SER A 80 -3.59 7.91 16.55
CA SER A 80 -3.84 9.22 15.94
C SER A 80 -5.23 9.31 15.29
N SER A 81 -5.47 10.34 14.49
CA SER A 81 -6.76 10.48 13.79
C SER A 81 -6.95 9.37 12.74
N ASP A 82 -8.22 9.06 12.45
CA ASP A 82 -8.59 8.11 11.38
C ASP A 82 -7.97 8.50 10.03
N GLU A 83 -7.83 9.80 9.76
CA GLU A 83 -7.19 10.31 8.55
C GLU A 83 -5.73 9.84 8.43
N ASN A 84 -4.95 9.93 9.52
CA ASN A 84 -3.56 9.48 9.55
C ASN A 84 -3.45 7.96 9.41
N ILE A 85 -4.35 7.21 10.05
CA ILE A 85 -4.41 5.75 9.95
C ILE A 85 -4.75 5.36 8.51
N MET A 86 -5.76 5.96 7.90
CA MET A 86 -6.17 5.70 6.52
C MET A 86 -5.09 6.09 5.51
N ALA A 87 -4.39 7.21 5.73
CA ALA A 87 -3.26 7.60 4.89
C ALA A 87 -2.10 6.58 4.98
N THR A 88 -1.82 6.05 6.18
CA THR A 88 -0.83 5.00 6.37
C THR A 88 -1.24 3.70 5.66
N ILE A 89 -2.50 3.30 5.78
CA ILE A 89 -3.05 2.13 5.09
C ILE A 89 -2.99 2.32 3.57
N ARG A 90 -3.31 3.53 3.08
CA ARG A 90 -3.15 3.87 1.65
C ARG A 90 -1.71 3.61 1.20
N GLY A 91 -0.70 4.11 1.93
CA GLY A 91 0.71 3.91 1.60
C GLY A 91 1.09 2.42 1.53
N ILE A 92 0.62 1.60 2.47
CA ILE A 92 0.83 0.14 2.46
C ILE A 92 0.22 -0.50 1.21
N PHE A 93 -1.01 -0.13 0.86
CA PHE A 93 -1.68 -0.70 -0.32
C PHE A 93 -1.17 -0.12 -1.64
N ASP A 94 -0.63 1.10 -1.65
CA ASP A 94 0.02 1.70 -2.81
C ASP A 94 1.30 0.96 -3.20
N THR A 95 2.05 0.43 -2.23
CA THR A 95 3.31 -0.30 -2.44
C THR A 95 3.10 -1.80 -2.61
N ASP A 96 2.49 -2.45 -1.64
CA ASP A 96 2.39 -3.91 -1.53
C ASP A 96 1.03 -4.46 -1.96
N GLY A 97 0.05 -3.58 -2.15
CA GLY A 97 -1.28 -3.95 -2.60
C GLY A 97 -1.37 -4.24 -4.10
N CYS A 98 -2.44 -4.91 -4.46
CA CYS A 98 -2.78 -5.21 -5.85
C CYS A 98 -4.27 -4.97 -6.11
N VAL A 99 -4.57 -4.26 -7.20
CA VAL A 99 -5.92 -4.16 -7.76
C VAL A 99 -5.99 -5.05 -8.99
N PHE A 100 -6.99 -5.91 -9.07
CA PHE A 100 -7.21 -6.76 -10.24
C PHE A 100 -8.69 -7.04 -10.49
N LEU A 101 -8.99 -7.45 -11.73
CA LEU A 101 -10.31 -7.94 -12.13
C LEU A 101 -10.30 -9.47 -12.11
N ASP A 102 -11.15 -10.04 -11.25
CA ASP A 102 -11.41 -11.47 -11.28
C ASP A 102 -12.34 -11.76 -12.46
N ARG A 103 -11.81 -12.48 -13.45
CA ARG A 103 -12.51 -12.83 -14.69
C ARG A 103 -13.00 -14.28 -14.72
N ARG A 104 -13.05 -14.94 -13.57
CA ARG A 104 -13.54 -16.33 -13.50
C ARG A 104 -14.97 -16.42 -13.99
N THR A 105 -15.28 -17.51 -14.72
CA THR A 105 -16.58 -17.75 -15.37
C THR A 105 -17.79 -17.73 -14.43
N LYS A 106 -17.57 -17.99 -13.14
CA LYS A 106 -18.62 -17.90 -12.11
C LYS A 106 -19.18 -16.49 -11.93
N TYR A 107 -18.49 -15.45 -12.42
CA TYR A 107 -18.98 -14.07 -12.37
C TYR A 107 -19.54 -13.68 -13.74
N LYS A 108 -20.77 -13.14 -13.76
CA LYS A 108 -21.41 -12.60 -14.97
C LYS A 108 -20.64 -11.43 -15.59
N ALA A 109 -19.86 -10.72 -14.79
CA ALA A 109 -18.99 -9.61 -15.21
C ALA A 109 -17.66 -9.68 -14.46
N PRO A 110 -16.58 -9.04 -14.98
CA PRO A 110 -15.32 -8.91 -14.25
C PRO A 110 -15.56 -8.32 -12.86
N TYR A 111 -15.04 -8.98 -11.83
CA TYR A 111 -15.29 -8.65 -10.44
C TYR A 111 -14.07 -8.00 -9.82
N PRO A 112 -14.13 -6.72 -9.44
CA PRO A 112 -12.97 -6.01 -8.94
C PRO A 112 -12.59 -6.47 -7.54
N ARG A 113 -11.27 -6.55 -7.31
CA ARG A 113 -10.67 -6.90 -6.03
C ARG A 113 -9.51 -6.00 -5.70
N ILE A 114 -9.38 -5.66 -4.44
CA ILE A 114 -8.20 -5.07 -3.82
C ILE A 114 -7.64 -6.14 -2.90
N SER A 115 -6.36 -6.50 -3.05
CA SER A 115 -5.72 -7.57 -2.29
C SER A 115 -4.39 -7.08 -1.73
N LEU A 116 -4.11 -7.48 -0.50
CA LEU A 116 -2.81 -7.32 0.15
C LEU A 116 -2.32 -8.69 0.61
N ARG A 117 -1.05 -8.99 0.36
CA ARG A 117 -0.39 -10.22 0.79
C ARG A 117 0.85 -9.88 1.60
N ILE A 118 0.89 -10.30 2.84
CA ILE A 118 1.97 -9.96 3.79
C ILE A 118 2.37 -11.18 4.62
N VAL A 119 3.61 -11.17 5.12
CA VAL A 119 4.12 -12.23 6.00
C VAL A 119 4.06 -11.84 7.47
N SER A 120 3.83 -10.56 7.78
CA SER A 120 3.72 -10.08 9.16
C SER A 120 2.35 -10.34 9.75
N LYS A 121 2.28 -11.22 10.74
CA LYS A 121 1.06 -11.44 11.53
C LYS A 121 0.60 -10.18 12.28
N PRO A 122 1.49 -9.44 12.99
CA PRO A 122 1.06 -8.22 13.68
C PRO A 122 0.43 -7.17 12.76
N LEU A 123 1.01 -6.94 11.57
CA LEU A 123 0.44 -6.01 10.60
C LEU A 123 -0.91 -6.50 10.07
N TYR A 124 -1.01 -7.80 9.77
CA TYR A 124 -2.26 -8.40 9.34
C TYR A 124 -3.39 -8.21 10.36
N GLU A 125 -3.14 -8.49 11.64
CA GLU A 125 -4.17 -8.34 12.68
C GLU A 125 -4.60 -6.89 12.87
N GLN A 126 -3.66 -5.93 12.83
CA GLN A 126 -3.99 -4.50 12.89
C GLN A 126 -4.88 -4.09 11.70
N LEU A 127 -4.46 -4.43 10.46
CA LEU A 127 -5.22 -4.09 9.26
C LEU A 127 -6.59 -4.75 9.24
N LYS A 128 -6.67 -6.04 9.59
CA LYS A 128 -7.93 -6.78 9.68
C LYS A 128 -8.87 -6.13 10.68
N SER A 129 -8.40 -5.85 11.91
CA SER A 129 -9.22 -5.22 12.95
C SER A 129 -9.72 -3.85 12.49
N TYR A 130 -8.84 -2.98 12.01
CA TYR A 130 -9.24 -1.63 11.61
C TYR A 130 -10.18 -1.62 10.39
N LEU A 131 -9.81 -2.32 9.33
CA LEU A 131 -10.57 -2.32 8.08
C LEU A 131 -11.94 -3.01 8.21
N SER A 132 -12.11 -3.96 9.13
CA SER A 132 -13.40 -4.62 9.38
C SER A 132 -14.49 -3.66 9.83
N ASN A 133 -14.15 -2.50 10.40
CA ASN A 133 -15.11 -1.47 10.78
C ASN A 133 -15.73 -0.75 9.56
N TYR A 134 -15.04 -0.81 8.42
CA TYR A 134 -15.44 -0.05 7.22
C TYR A 134 -15.78 -0.94 6.03
N PHE A 135 -15.27 -2.17 5.97
CA PHE A 135 -15.37 -3.05 4.79
C PHE A 135 -15.75 -4.47 5.14
N LYS A 136 -16.43 -5.14 4.22
CA LYS A 136 -16.54 -6.60 4.23
C LYS A 136 -15.21 -7.18 3.74
N LEU A 137 -14.46 -7.79 4.65
CA LEU A 137 -13.15 -8.36 4.36
C LEU A 137 -13.24 -9.86 4.12
N TYR A 138 -12.45 -10.35 3.16
CA TYR A 138 -11.98 -11.72 3.17
C TYR A 138 -10.54 -11.71 3.72
N ALA A 139 -10.36 -12.31 4.89
CA ALA A 139 -9.10 -12.32 5.61
C ALA A 139 -8.73 -13.76 5.96
N THR A 140 -7.59 -14.24 5.47
CA THR A 140 -7.17 -15.64 5.63
C THR A 140 -5.65 -15.77 5.74
N PHE A 141 -5.21 -16.94 6.20
CA PHE A 141 -3.82 -17.34 6.23
C PHE A 141 -3.60 -18.52 5.27
N ASN A 142 -2.60 -18.42 4.41
CA ASN A 142 -2.16 -19.50 3.53
C ASN A 142 -0.96 -20.20 4.17
N GLU A 143 -1.18 -21.38 4.74
CA GLU A 143 -0.15 -22.15 5.44
C GLU A 143 1.01 -22.57 4.53
N LYS A 144 0.74 -22.95 3.28
CA LYS A 144 1.79 -23.39 2.33
C LYS A 144 2.78 -22.26 2.02
N GLY A 145 2.29 -21.03 1.89
CA GLY A 145 3.11 -19.86 1.59
C GLY A 145 3.50 -19.04 2.82
N GLN A 146 3.01 -19.36 4.02
CA GLN A 146 3.17 -18.56 5.24
C GLN A 146 2.78 -17.09 5.01
N ILE A 147 1.66 -16.86 4.28
CA ILE A 147 1.20 -15.55 3.82
C ILE A 147 -0.17 -15.26 4.38
N TYR A 148 -0.31 -14.08 4.99
CA TYR A 148 -1.60 -13.50 5.37
C TYR A 148 -2.17 -12.72 4.19
N ILE A 149 -3.48 -12.89 3.94
CA ILE A 149 -4.18 -12.30 2.81
C ILE A 149 -5.35 -11.49 3.32
N ILE A 150 -5.46 -10.24 2.89
CA ILE A 150 -6.63 -9.38 3.08
C ILE A 150 -7.15 -9.03 1.69
N GLU A 151 -8.44 -9.31 1.45
CA GLU A 151 -9.11 -8.94 0.20
C GLU A 151 -10.40 -8.19 0.46
N ILE A 152 -10.60 -7.14 -0.32
CA ILE A 152 -11.82 -6.36 -0.43
C ILE A 152 -12.33 -6.56 -1.85
N TYR A 153 -13.56 -7.01 -2.03
CA TYR A 153 -14.07 -7.36 -3.34
C TYR A 153 -15.48 -6.87 -3.59
N GLY A 154 -15.78 -6.62 -4.85
CA GLY A 154 -17.04 -6.10 -5.33
C GLY A 154 -17.04 -4.59 -5.55
N ILE A 155 -17.83 -4.19 -6.55
CA ILE A 155 -17.88 -2.81 -7.03
C ILE A 155 -18.17 -1.82 -5.91
N ASN A 156 -19.16 -2.11 -5.06
CA ASN A 156 -19.57 -1.20 -3.98
C ASN A 156 -18.46 -1.05 -2.91
N GLN A 157 -17.77 -2.14 -2.58
CA GLN A 157 -16.66 -2.10 -1.64
C GLN A 157 -15.45 -1.36 -2.21
N VAL A 158 -15.15 -1.54 -3.50
CA VAL A 158 -14.07 -0.80 -4.18
C VAL A 158 -14.41 0.70 -4.29
N LYS A 159 -15.67 1.06 -4.61
CA LYS A 159 -16.12 2.46 -4.56
C LYS A 159 -15.95 3.06 -3.17
N ARG A 160 -16.36 2.31 -2.12
CA ARG A 160 -16.19 2.74 -0.72
C ARG A 160 -14.71 2.90 -0.35
N TRP A 161 -13.85 1.98 -0.81
CA TRP A 161 -12.39 2.13 -0.64
C TRP A 161 -11.89 3.44 -1.25
N MET A 162 -12.29 3.73 -2.49
CA MET A 162 -11.87 4.96 -3.18
C MET A 162 -12.33 6.23 -2.47
N SER A 163 -13.50 6.22 -1.81
CA SER A 163 -14.00 7.39 -1.07
C SER A 163 -13.33 7.58 0.29
N LEU A 164 -12.94 6.49 0.99
CA LEU A 164 -12.41 6.57 2.35
C LEU A 164 -10.87 6.57 2.39
N ILE A 165 -10.24 5.70 1.60
CA ILE A 165 -8.79 5.47 1.63
C ILE A 165 -8.15 5.92 0.31
N GLY A 166 -8.66 5.41 -0.81
CA GLY A 166 -8.14 5.70 -2.15
C GLY A 166 -6.79 5.05 -2.43
N PHE A 167 -6.18 5.53 -3.52
CA PHE A 167 -4.82 5.20 -3.93
C PHE A 167 -4.11 6.47 -4.42
N SER A 168 -2.82 6.57 -4.16
CA SER A 168 -1.94 7.61 -4.73
C SER A 168 -1.09 7.06 -5.88
N ASN A 169 -0.88 5.74 -5.93
CA ASN A 169 -0.13 5.10 -7.02
C ASN A 169 -1.00 4.95 -8.27
N LYS A 170 -0.61 5.61 -9.36
CA LYS A 170 -1.33 5.62 -10.65
C LYS A 170 -1.57 4.22 -11.21
N ARG A 171 -0.71 3.24 -10.92
CA ARG A 171 -0.92 1.85 -11.38
C ARG A 171 -2.23 1.25 -10.88
N HIS A 172 -2.65 1.61 -9.66
CA HIS A 172 -3.92 1.16 -9.09
C HIS A 172 -5.09 1.98 -9.62
N LEU A 173 -4.92 3.30 -9.73
CA LEU A 173 -5.94 4.20 -10.27
C LEU A 173 -6.32 3.82 -11.71
N ASN A 174 -5.33 3.53 -12.57
CA ASN A 174 -5.55 3.11 -13.95
C ASN A 174 -6.33 1.78 -14.03
N LYS A 175 -6.02 0.83 -13.14
CA LYS A 175 -6.78 -0.43 -13.07
C LYS A 175 -8.22 -0.21 -12.62
N ILE A 176 -8.47 0.67 -11.65
CA ILE A 176 -9.81 1.01 -11.20
C ILE A 176 -10.58 1.73 -12.31
N ALA A 177 -9.96 2.66 -13.02
CA ALA A 177 -10.59 3.33 -14.17
C ALA A 177 -11.00 2.32 -15.25
N SER A 178 -10.17 1.33 -15.56
CA SER A 178 -10.51 0.26 -16.52
C SER A 178 -11.70 -0.60 -16.05
N VAL A 179 -11.83 -0.81 -14.73
CA VAL A 179 -13.01 -1.48 -14.14
C VAL A 179 -14.28 -0.66 -14.39
N ALA A 180 -14.22 0.64 -14.11
CA ALA A 180 -15.39 1.52 -14.27
C ALA A 180 -15.87 1.56 -15.73
N GLN A 181 -14.95 1.59 -16.70
CA GLN A 181 -15.26 1.50 -18.13
C GLN A 181 -15.91 0.15 -18.48
N SER A 182 -15.36 -0.97 -18.02
CA SER A 182 -15.88 -2.31 -18.28
C SER A 182 -17.31 -2.52 -17.75
N VAL A 183 -17.66 -1.82 -16.69
CA VAL A 183 -18.99 -1.89 -16.05
C VAL A 183 -19.97 -0.99 -16.81
N ARG A 184 -19.56 0.21 -17.25
CA ARG A 184 -20.41 1.12 -18.03
C ARG A 184 -20.87 0.54 -19.36
N VAL A 185 -20.00 -0.17 -20.06
CA VAL A 185 -20.30 -0.77 -21.40
C VAL A 185 -21.37 -1.88 -21.31
N ARG A 186 -21.67 -2.42 -20.14
CA ARG A 186 -22.65 -3.53 -19.98
C ARG A 186 -23.99 -3.12 -19.38
N HIS A 187 -24.18 -1.85 -19.05
CA HIS A 187 -25.43 -1.31 -18.51
C HIS A 187 -26.10 -0.31 -19.45
N TRP A 188 -25.79 -0.41 -20.78
CA TRP A 188 -26.52 0.24 -21.85
C TRP A 188 -27.17 -0.80 -22.74
#